data_99ef787fb81847a8234bfba9064def13
#
_entry.id   99ef787fb81847a8234bfba9064def13
#
_cell.length_a   1.000
_cell.length_b   1.000
_cell.length_c   1.000
_cell.angle_alpha   90.00
_cell.angle_beta   90.00
_cell.angle_gamma   90.00
#
_symmetry.space_group_name_H-M   'P 1'
#
loop_
_entity.id
_entity.type
_entity.pdbx_description
1 polymer ?
#
loop_
_entity_poly.entity_id
_entity_poly.type
_entity_poly.pdbx_seq_one_letter_code
_entity_poly.pdbx_strand_id
1 'polypeptide(L)'
;MKLRIQQVGIVGMAIAMSSVATSCTSGKVSQCANMIKVVNQTVIDTKTTTESGTKGDVPTIEKLVGIFDKAAKDMESLSLSDAKLNTYKGQFLEMYKGATEINKQLVESIKERKSTKVHEGLRKSRNIFSPERDLATGLTQYCKEPEK
;
A
#
# COMPACT_ATOMS: atom_id res chain seq x y z
N MET A 1 50.26 42.81 47.59
CA MET A 1 50.22 42.48 46.20
C MET A 1 48.81 41.96 45.86
N LYS A 2 47.92 42.83 45.33
CA LYS A 2 46.54 42.48 45.12
C LYS A 2 46.33 42.24 43.59
N LEU A 3 46.10 40.98 43.18
CA LEU A 3 45.78 40.63 41.83
C LEU A 3 44.29 40.91 41.54
N ARG A 4 44.03 41.84 40.65
CA ARG A 4 42.69 42.11 40.16
C ARG A 4 42.41 41.17 38.98
N ILE A 5 41.47 40.24 39.19
CA ILE A 5 40.95 39.40 38.13
C ILE A 5 39.87 40.20 37.41
N GLN A 6 40.12 40.56 36.16
CA GLN A 6 39.13 41.16 35.27
C GLN A 6 38.14 40.08 34.84
N GLN A 7 36.87 40.29 35.14
CA GLN A 7 35.79 39.49 34.60
C GLN A 7 35.59 39.85 33.13
N VAL A 8 35.89 38.91 32.24
CA VAL A 8 35.54 38.97 30.83
C VAL A 8 34.10 38.46 30.70
N GLY A 9 33.19 39.40 30.37
CA GLY A 9 31.79 39.08 30.09
C GLY A 9 31.67 38.28 28.79
N ILE A 10 31.23 37.05 28.90
CA ILE A 10 30.84 36.22 27.76
C ILE A 10 29.44 36.60 27.38
N VAL A 11 29.29 37.38 26.29
CA VAL A 11 28.00 37.64 25.64
C VAL A 11 27.59 36.36 24.95
N GLY A 12 26.68 35.62 25.57
CA GLY A 12 26.05 34.44 25.01
C GLY A 12 25.14 34.83 23.85
N MET A 13 25.61 34.61 22.62
CA MET A 13 24.83 34.75 21.43
C MET A 13 23.93 33.52 21.31
N ALA A 14 22.67 33.64 21.75
CA ALA A 14 21.65 32.61 21.57
C ALA A 14 21.29 32.54 20.06
N ILE A 15 21.88 31.58 19.36
CA ILE A 15 21.47 31.19 18.02
C ILE A 15 20.14 30.45 18.17
N ALA A 16 19.03 31.14 17.91
CA ALA A 16 17.74 30.51 17.73
C ALA A 16 17.82 29.62 16.47
N MET A 17 18.07 28.33 16.65
CA MET A 17 17.89 27.36 15.60
C MET A 17 16.38 27.25 15.32
N SER A 18 15.92 28.06 14.37
CA SER A 18 14.63 27.82 13.73
C SER A 18 14.70 26.47 13.03
N SER A 19 14.18 25.42 13.70
CA SER A 19 13.92 24.13 13.08
C SER A 19 12.84 24.37 12.02
N VAL A 20 13.30 24.62 10.80
CA VAL A 20 12.48 24.48 9.62
C VAL A 20 12.15 22.99 9.57
N ALA A 21 10.96 22.63 10.04
CA ALA A 21 10.37 21.35 9.75
C ALA A 21 10.16 21.31 8.23
N THR A 22 11.20 20.92 7.51
CA THR A 22 11.08 20.46 6.13
C THR A 22 10.19 19.23 6.22
N SER A 23 8.89 19.44 6.00
CA SER A 23 8.01 18.34 5.63
C SER A 23 8.61 17.79 4.32
N CYS A 24 9.40 16.72 4.44
CA CYS A 24 9.79 15.92 3.30
C CYS A 24 8.52 15.27 2.77
N THR A 25 7.71 16.02 2.02
CA THR A 25 6.83 15.43 1.04
C THR A 25 7.74 14.67 0.10
N SER A 26 7.76 13.33 0.27
CA SER A 26 8.55 12.48 -0.60
C SER A 26 8.16 12.82 -2.04
N GLY A 27 9.12 13.20 -2.89
CA GLY A 27 8.85 13.56 -4.28
C GLY A 27 8.08 12.46 -5.00
N LYS A 28 7.47 12.76 -6.13
CA LYS A 28 6.66 11.82 -6.93
C LYS A 28 7.35 10.47 -7.10
N VAL A 29 8.65 10.45 -7.37
CA VAL A 29 9.43 9.22 -7.55
C VAL A 29 9.36 8.29 -6.32
N SER A 30 9.52 8.84 -5.12
CA SER A 30 9.44 8.06 -3.88
C SER A 30 8.03 7.56 -3.60
N GLN A 31 7.02 8.38 -3.83
CA GLN A 31 5.61 8.00 -3.68
C GLN A 31 5.24 6.87 -4.66
N CYS A 32 5.68 7.00 -5.92
CA CYS A 32 5.55 5.96 -6.94
C CYS A 32 6.22 4.64 -6.52
N ALA A 33 7.47 4.71 -6.05
CA ALA A 33 8.21 3.52 -5.63
C ALA A 33 7.49 2.77 -4.49
N ASN A 34 6.96 3.50 -3.51
CA ASN A 34 6.24 2.91 -2.41
C ASN A 34 4.94 2.23 -2.87
N MET A 35 4.18 2.87 -3.75
CA MET A 35 2.94 2.28 -4.29
C MET A 35 3.22 1.04 -5.16
N ILE A 36 4.19 1.13 -6.08
CA ILE A 36 4.59 0.01 -6.95
C ILE A 36 5.07 -1.17 -6.10
N LYS A 37 5.78 -0.92 -4.99
CA LYS A 37 6.22 -1.97 -4.07
C LYS A 37 5.05 -2.74 -3.49
N VAL A 38 3.99 -2.06 -3.03
CA VAL A 38 2.78 -2.73 -2.49
C VAL A 38 2.13 -3.58 -3.57
N VAL A 39 1.92 -3.03 -4.78
CA VAL A 39 1.31 -3.76 -5.90
C VAL A 39 2.13 -4.99 -6.27
N ASN A 40 3.45 -4.84 -6.49
CA ASN A 40 4.32 -5.95 -6.87
C ASN A 40 4.36 -7.04 -5.79
N GLN A 41 4.46 -6.67 -4.51
CA GLN A 41 4.47 -7.64 -3.42
C GLN A 41 3.16 -8.44 -3.40
N THR A 42 2.02 -7.77 -3.58
CA THR A 42 0.72 -8.45 -3.63
C THR A 42 0.64 -9.44 -4.78
N VAL A 43 1.13 -9.08 -5.97
CA VAL A 43 1.19 -9.98 -7.13
C VAL A 43 2.06 -11.20 -6.85
N ILE A 44 3.26 -10.99 -6.28
CA ILE A 44 4.20 -12.08 -5.93
C ILE A 44 3.55 -13.03 -4.92
N ASP A 45 2.98 -12.50 -3.83
CA ASP A 45 2.39 -13.30 -2.76
C ASP A 45 1.18 -14.09 -3.27
N THR A 46 0.34 -13.46 -4.08
CA THR A 46 -0.81 -14.11 -4.74
C THR A 46 -0.36 -15.25 -5.64
N LYS A 47 0.61 -14.99 -6.52
CA LYS A 47 1.16 -15.97 -7.44
C LYS A 47 1.76 -17.16 -6.69
N THR A 48 2.63 -16.91 -5.71
CA THR A 48 3.26 -17.95 -4.89
C THR A 48 2.22 -18.81 -4.18
N THR A 49 1.18 -18.18 -3.61
CA THR A 49 0.11 -18.90 -2.91
C THR A 49 -0.72 -19.76 -3.86
N THR A 50 -1.04 -19.26 -5.05
CA THR A 50 -1.84 -20.00 -6.03
C THR A 50 -1.06 -21.10 -6.76
N GLU A 51 0.26 -20.97 -6.89
CA GLU A 51 1.13 -22.00 -7.50
C GLU A 51 1.47 -23.12 -6.51
N SER A 52 1.62 -22.81 -5.22
CA SER A 52 1.97 -23.78 -4.18
C SER A 52 0.77 -24.46 -3.54
N GLY A 53 -0.42 -23.87 -3.66
CA GLY A 53 -1.67 -24.38 -3.06
C GLY A 53 -2.48 -25.25 -4.03
N THR A 54 -3.44 -25.99 -3.48
CA THR A 54 -4.44 -26.67 -4.29
C THR A 54 -5.50 -25.66 -4.75
N LYS A 55 -5.72 -25.59 -6.06
CA LYS A 55 -6.69 -24.63 -6.63
C LYS A 55 -8.07 -24.83 -6.05
N GLY A 56 -8.60 -23.79 -5.40
CA GLY A 56 -9.94 -23.75 -4.87
C GLY A 56 -10.14 -24.46 -3.51
N ASP A 57 -9.08 -24.89 -2.86
CA ASP A 57 -9.20 -25.36 -1.48
C ASP A 57 -9.33 -24.20 -0.47
N VAL A 58 -10.00 -24.47 0.63
CA VAL A 58 -10.26 -23.47 1.67
C VAL A 58 -8.97 -22.86 2.23
N PRO A 59 -7.92 -23.64 2.58
CA PRO A 59 -6.68 -23.07 3.10
C PRO A 59 -5.99 -22.11 2.14
N THR A 60 -6.00 -22.38 0.84
CA THR A 60 -5.43 -21.49 -0.18
C THR A 60 -6.23 -20.19 -0.26
N ILE A 61 -7.57 -20.27 -0.26
CA ILE A 61 -8.42 -19.06 -0.30
C ILE A 61 -8.26 -18.24 0.99
N GLU A 62 -8.15 -18.85 2.16
CA GLU A 62 -7.90 -18.14 3.43
C GLU A 62 -6.55 -17.39 3.42
N LYS A 63 -5.51 -17.97 2.82
CA LYS A 63 -4.24 -17.25 2.61
C LYS A 63 -4.41 -16.06 1.69
N LEU A 64 -5.17 -16.19 0.60
CA LEU A 64 -5.48 -15.06 -0.30
C LEU A 64 -6.24 -13.95 0.42
N VAL A 65 -7.18 -14.27 1.31
CA VAL A 65 -7.85 -13.28 2.17
C VAL A 65 -6.81 -12.47 2.96
N GLY A 66 -5.85 -13.15 3.59
CA GLY A 66 -4.79 -12.49 4.35
C GLY A 66 -3.89 -11.59 3.50
N ILE A 67 -3.56 -12.03 2.28
CA ILE A 67 -2.73 -11.25 1.33
C ILE A 67 -3.45 -9.96 0.93
N PHE A 68 -4.73 -10.04 0.52
CA PHE A 68 -5.47 -8.87 0.09
C PHE A 68 -5.82 -7.92 1.24
N ASP A 69 -6.11 -8.44 2.44
CA ASP A 69 -6.30 -7.61 3.64
C ASP A 69 -5.01 -6.85 4.00
N LYS A 70 -3.86 -7.53 3.94
CA LYS A 70 -2.56 -6.88 4.13
C LYS A 70 -2.29 -5.84 3.06
N ALA A 71 -2.52 -6.16 1.79
CA ALA A 71 -2.33 -5.22 0.68
C ALA A 71 -3.21 -3.96 0.81
N ALA A 72 -4.47 -4.13 1.25
CA ALA A 72 -5.36 -3.01 1.53
C ALA A 72 -4.81 -2.12 2.66
N LYS A 73 -4.33 -2.70 3.76
CA LYS A 73 -3.73 -1.96 4.88
C LYS A 73 -2.44 -1.25 4.48
N ASP A 74 -1.56 -1.93 3.76
CA ASP A 74 -0.31 -1.36 3.27
C ASP A 74 -0.59 -0.19 2.32
N MET A 75 -1.55 -0.34 1.39
CA MET A 75 -1.98 0.72 0.48
C MET A 75 -2.60 1.89 1.24
N GLU A 76 -3.45 1.63 2.24
CA GLU A 76 -4.10 2.66 3.05
C GLU A 76 -3.10 3.50 3.84
N SER A 77 -2.03 2.87 4.33
CA SER A 77 -0.96 3.51 5.12
C SER A 77 -0.07 4.47 4.32
N LEU A 78 -0.11 4.40 2.98
CA LEU A 78 0.71 5.28 2.14
C LEU A 78 0.27 6.74 2.28
N SER A 79 1.20 7.60 2.70
CA SER A 79 1.02 9.04 2.70
C SER A 79 1.43 9.60 1.34
N LEU A 80 0.47 10.03 0.54
CA LEU A 80 0.68 10.54 -0.81
C LEU A 80 0.21 11.99 -0.89
N SER A 81 1.03 12.87 -1.45
CA SER A 81 0.68 14.26 -1.76
C SER A 81 0.24 14.47 -3.20
N ASP A 82 0.62 13.54 -4.09
CA ASP A 82 0.28 13.59 -5.50
C ASP A 82 -1.18 13.16 -5.74
N ALA A 83 -1.98 14.03 -6.37
CA ALA A 83 -3.42 13.80 -6.59
C ALA A 83 -3.69 12.59 -7.51
N LYS A 84 -2.84 12.36 -8.52
CA LYS A 84 -3.00 11.25 -9.45
C LYS A 84 -2.66 9.92 -8.78
N LEU A 85 -1.60 9.89 -7.94
CA LEU A 85 -1.28 8.72 -7.13
C LEU A 85 -2.37 8.42 -6.10
N ASN A 86 -2.99 9.43 -5.51
CA ASN A 86 -4.15 9.22 -4.62
C ASN A 86 -5.35 8.60 -5.37
N THR A 87 -5.55 8.93 -6.64
CA THR A 87 -6.58 8.29 -7.46
C THR A 87 -6.26 6.80 -7.66
N TYR A 88 -5.04 6.45 -8.04
CA TYR A 88 -4.61 5.05 -8.16
C TYR A 88 -4.70 4.31 -6.82
N LYS A 89 -4.27 4.94 -5.72
CA LYS A 89 -4.41 4.40 -4.36
C LYS A 89 -5.84 3.99 -4.06
N GLY A 90 -6.81 4.90 -4.33
CA GLY A 90 -8.23 4.62 -4.12
C GLY A 90 -8.71 3.39 -4.90
N GLN A 91 -8.34 3.29 -6.17
CA GLN A 91 -8.74 2.18 -7.04
C GLN A 91 -8.14 0.84 -6.61
N PHE A 92 -6.85 0.79 -6.27
CA PHE A 92 -6.22 -0.42 -5.73
C PHE A 92 -6.81 -0.80 -4.37
N LEU A 93 -7.07 0.16 -3.50
CA LEU A 93 -7.65 -0.07 -2.18
C LEU A 93 -9.05 -0.68 -2.29
N GLU A 94 -9.91 -0.16 -3.16
CA GLU A 94 -11.23 -0.71 -3.44
C GLU A 94 -11.14 -2.15 -3.95
N MET A 95 -10.24 -2.41 -4.91
CA MET A 95 -10.02 -3.74 -5.47
C MET A 95 -9.55 -4.74 -4.39
N TYR A 96 -8.59 -4.39 -3.55
CA TYR A 96 -8.08 -5.29 -2.52
C TYR A 96 -9.09 -5.53 -1.40
N LYS A 97 -9.83 -4.50 -0.95
CA LYS A 97 -10.93 -4.66 0.02
C LYS A 97 -12.05 -5.54 -0.55
N GLY A 98 -12.43 -5.31 -1.80
CA GLY A 98 -13.42 -6.13 -2.50
C GLY A 98 -12.97 -7.60 -2.65
N ALA A 99 -11.69 -7.82 -3.00
CA ALA A 99 -11.14 -9.17 -3.10
C ALA A 99 -11.12 -9.90 -1.75
N THR A 100 -10.77 -9.18 -0.67
CA THR A 100 -10.82 -9.72 0.70
C THR A 100 -12.22 -10.21 1.04
N GLU A 101 -13.24 -9.38 0.81
CA GLU A 101 -14.62 -9.70 1.14
C GLU A 101 -15.18 -10.86 0.29
N ILE A 102 -14.94 -10.82 -1.03
CA ILE A 102 -15.38 -11.88 -1.95
C ILE A 102 -14.76 -13.23 -1.55
N ASN A 103 -13.48 -13.26 -1.21
CA ASN A 103 -12.82 -14.51 -0.83
C ASN A 103 -13.29 -15.02 0.54
N LYS A 104 -13.62 -14.15 1.52
CA LYS A 104 -14.26 -14.55 2.78
C LYS A 104 -15.61 -15.23 2.51
N GLN A 105 -16.47 -14.60 1.71
CA GLN A 105 -17.78 -15.17 1.34
C GLN A 105 -17.65 -16.50 0.58
N LEU A 106 -16.59 -16.63 -0.24
CA LEU A 106 -16.30 -17.87 -0.94
C LEU A 106 -15.92 -19.00 0.02
N VAL A 107 -15.06 -18.73 1.00
CA VAL A 107 -14.71 -19.70 2.07
C VAL A 107 -15.96 -20.17 2.82
N GLU A 108 -16.82 -19.26 3.25
CA GLU A 108 -18.08 -19.58 3.91
C GLU A 108 -18.99 -20.46 3.04
N SER A 109 -19.13 -20.07 1.77
CA SER A 109 -19.97 -20.80 0.82
C SER A 109 -19.49 -22.23 0.56
N ILE A 110 -18.16 -22.45 0.55
CA ILE A 110 -17.55 -23.78 0.42
C ILE A 110 -17.81 -24.60 1.69
N LYS A 111 -17.57 -24.03 2.87
CA LYS A 111 -17.82 -24.69 4.16
C LYS A 111 -19.28 -25.11 4.33
N GLU A 112 -20.20 -24.29 3.86
CA GLU A 112 -21.65 -24.53 3.89
C GLU A 112 -22.16 -25.39 2.72
N ARG A 113 -21.28 -25.83 1.79
CA ARG A 113 -21.60 -26.63 0.61
C ARG A 113 -22.67 -25.97 -0.31
N LYS A 114 -22.69 -24.64 -0.38
CA LYS A 114 -23.62 -23.87 -1.21
C LYS A 114 -23.06 -23.69 -2.63
N SER A 115 -23.19 -24.70 -3.48
CA SER A 115 -22.58 -24.73 -4.83
C SER A 115 -22.88 -23.50 -5.68
N THR A 116 -24.13 -23.02 -5.70
CA THR A 116 -24.52 -21.82 -6.46
C THR A 116 -23.76 -20.58 -6.00
N LYS A 117 -23.62 -20.39 -4.69
CA LYS A 117 -22.85 -19.25 -4.12
C LYS A 117 -21.37 -19.38 -4.39
N VAL A 118 -20.83 -20.60 -4.41
CA VAL A 118 -19.43 -20.85 -4.80
C VAL A 118 -19.17 -20.41 -6.23
N HIS A 119 -20.04 -20.80 -7.18
CA HIS A 119 -19.91 -20.35 -8.58
C HIS A 119 -20.01 -18.84 -8.74
N GLU A 120 -20.93 -18.20 -8.03
CA GLU A 120 -21.07 -16.75 -8.01
C GLU A 120 -19.83 -16.07 -7.42
N GLY A 121 -19.32 -16.55 -6.29
CA GLY A 121 -18.11 -16.05 -5.66
C GLY A 121 -16.89 -16.13 -6.59
N LEU A 122 -16.68 -17.26 -7.27
CA LEU A 122 -15.61 -17.43 -8.26
C LEU A 122 -15.72 -16.46 -9.43
N ARG A 123 -16.95 -16.18 -9.89
CA ARG A 123 -17.20 -15.19 -10.93
C ARG A 123 -16.88 -13.77 -10.45
N LYS A 124 -17.34 -13.40 -9.25
CA LYS A 124 -17.05 -12.10 -8.64
C LYS A 124 -15.54 -11.91 -8.44
N SER A 125 -14.84 -12.94 -7.95
CA SER A 125 -13.39 -12.92 -7.76
C SER A 125 -12.64 -12.64 -9.07
N ARG A 126 -13.03 -13.23 -10.18
CA ARG A 126 -12.43 -12.91 -11.49
C ARG A 126 -12.71 -11.48 -11.93
N ASN A 127 -13.91 -10.99 -11.72
CA ASN A 127 -14.31 -9.66 -12.17
C ASN A 127 -13.64 -8.54 -11.37
N ILE A 128 -13.40 -8.73 -10.06
CA ILE A 128 -12.77 -7.70 -9.23
C ILE A 128 -11.34 -7.38 -9.68
N PHE A 129 -10.63 -8.35 -10.27
CA PHE A 129 -9.27 -8.20 -10.77
C PHE A 129 -9.21 -7.82 -12.26
N SER A 130 -10.36 -7.71 -12.95
CA SER A 130 -10.36 -7.32 -14.37
C SER A 130 -9.65 -5.99 -14.66
N PRO A 131 -9.72 -4.95 -13.81
CA PRO A 131 -9.01 -3.69 -14.04
C PRO A 131 -7.55 -3.67 -13.57
N GLU A 132 -7.06 -4.70 -12.88
CA GLU A 132 -5.74 -4.71 -12.24
C GLU A 132 -4.61 -4.40 -13.22
N ARG A 133 -4.63 -5.05 -14.38
CA ARG A 133 -3.60 -4.88 -15.41
C ARG A 133 -3.54 -3.44 -15.92
N ASP A 134 -4.69 -2.85 -16.18
CA ASP A 134 -4.77 -1.48 -16.71
C ASP A 134 -4.37 -0.46 -15.63
N LEU A 135 -4.77 -0.70 -14.38
CA LEU A 135 -4.33 0.11 -13.24
C LEU A 135 -2.82 0.05 -13.04
N ALA A 136 -2.23 -1.14 -13.04
CA ALA A 136 -0.79 -1.32 -12.88
C ALA A 136 0.01 -0.70 -14.05
N THR A 137 -0.49 -0.85 -15.27
CA THR A 137 0.10 -0.24 -16.47
C THR A 137 0.02 1.27 -16.39
N GLY A 138 -1.14 1.83 -16.09
CA GLY A 138 -1.37 3.27 -15.96
C GLY A 138 -0.51 3.89 -14.85
N LEU A 139 -0.43 3.24 -13.69
CA LEU A 139 0.45 3.65 -12.59
C LEU A 139 1.92 3.67 -13.05
N THR A 140 2.37 2.60 -13.71
CA THR A 140 3.76 2.50 -14.18
C THR A 140 4.09 3.58 -15.20
N GLN A 141 3.19 3.87 -16.13
CA GLN A 141 3.36 4.95 -17.11
C GLN A 141 3.43 6.30 -16.43
N TYR A 142 2.49 6.60 -15.53
CA TYR A 142 2.46 7.86 -14.79
C TYR A 142 3.75 8.08 -13.99
N CYS A 143 4.28 7.03 -13.39
CA CYS A 143 5.50 7.09 -12.60
C CYS A 143 6.79 7.29 -13.43
N LYS A 144 6.75 7.02 -14.73
CA LYS A 144 7.86 7.29 -15.66
C LYS A 144 7.86 8.73 -16.20
N GLU A 145 6.74 9.43 -16.11
CA GLU A 145 6.65 10.82 -16.55
C GLU A 145 7.48 11.71 -15.62
N PRO A 146 8.26 12.67 -16.16
CA PRO A 146 9.01 13.61 -15.33
C PRO A 146 8.07 14.48 -14.48
N GLU A 147 8.56 14.90 -13.33
CA GLU A 147 7.85 15.92 -12.53
C GLU A 147 7.78 17.22 -13.36
N LYS A 148 6.58 17.80 -13.43
CA LYS A 148 6.33 19.08 -14.11
C LYS A 148 6.53 20.23 -13.15
#